data_e30686b1dc25be49cc88960e40504122
#
_entry.id   e30686b1dc25be49cc88960e40504122
#
_cell.length_a   1.000
_cell.length_b   1.000
_cell.length_c   1.000
_cell.angle_alpha   90.00
_cell.angle_beta   90.00
_cell.angle_gamma   90.00
#
_symmetry.space_group_name_H-M   'P 1'
#
loop_
_entity.id
_entity.type
_entity.pdbx_description
1 polymer ?
#
loop_
_entity_poly.entity_id
_entity_poly.type
_entity_poly.pdbx_seq_one_letter_code
_entity_poly.pdbx_strand_id
1 'polypeptide(L)'
;MEESMKKLPILLTIFVVLGLLATSLVVVHSSSAASLEEAIAKTPVGTEKGQINPDAPKGYLGIPGAPSLNLIAGLLWAIWVGWIFSSVGAFGGIMAGVGHLTVFGLGDYAKTFKNTSPALNKLVTDSIRVSNQWLVGLSAAISSLNYYRMGRLVAPLGIALAVGSVGGSILIPILTAGKIKLSAYQGYFGLAVFIIGGFLFYENTPRGQSRKKEAKAAAQAFEKSIKEKKTAAELTAMGVKVTNFGLTSVSFTFFGVEFHFNPIVAAIGGLFIAALASFLGIGGGFLFVPFLTSVAGLPMYLVAGTSALTVFVGMVVSIFSYMVLKATMVQWSLIGMELIGIFIGSMIGPRTSKYIPDIWLKRLFVVLAVYVGLRYVSKGFFGTSWVPPY
;
A
#
# COMPACT_ATOMS: atom_id res chain seq x y z
N MET A 1 20.75 -6.03 27.98
CA MET A 1 20.45 -4.59 27.97
C MET A 1 20.47 -4.02 26.56
N GLU A 2 21.48 -4.35 25.74
CA GLU A 2 21.61 -3.89 24.35
C GLU A 2 20.51 -4.38 23.40
N GLU A 3 20.01 -5.60 23.57
CA GLU A 3 18.90 -6.15 22.78
C GLU A 3 17.54 -5.54 23.14
N SER A 4 17.36 -5.11 24.39
CA SER A 4 16.17 -4.40 24.86
C SER A 4 16.11 -2.97 24.30
N MET A 5 17.24 -2.30 24.17
CA MET A 5 17.34 -0.95 23.61
C MET A 5 17.08 -0.94 22.09
N LYS A 6 17.41 -2.02 21.36
CA LYS A 6 17.10 -2.16 19.94
C LYS A 6 15.61 -2.41 19.66
N LYS A 7 14.86 -2.92 20.65
CA LYS A 7 13.40 -3.17 20.55
C LYS A 7 12.56 -1.94 20.97
N LEU A 8 13.12 -1.03 21.73
CA LEU A 8 12.42 0.11 22.30
C LEU A 8 11.77 1.04 21.24
N PRO A 9 12.46 1.47 20.17
CA PRO A 9 11.84 2.36 19.18
C PRO A 9 10.70 1.68 18.40
N ILE A 10 10.79 0.37 18.15
CA ILE A 10 9.75 -0.37 17.46
C ILE A 10 8.52 -0.56 18.36
N LEU A 11 8.74 -0.90 19.63
CA LEU A 11 7.68 -0.99 20.63
C LEU A 11 7.02 0.36 20.89
N LEU A 12 7.80 1.44 20.98
CA LEU A 12 7.29 2.81 21.14
C LEU A 12 6.43 3.22 19.92
N THR A 13 6.90 2.92 18.70
CA THR A 13 6.15 3.18 17.47
C THR A 13 4.85 2.39 17.43
N ILE A 14 4.86 1.12 17.80
CA ILE A 14 3.66 0.28 17.88
C ILE A 14 2.71 0.82 18.97
N PHE A 15 3.22 1.22 20.13
CA PHE A 15 2.40 1.78 21.23
C PHE A 15 1.78 3.13 20.87
N VAL A 16 2.55 4.02 20.24
CA VAL A 16 2.04 5.30 19.72
C VAL A 16 0.97 5.08 18.65
N VAL A 17 1.19 4.13 17.74
CA VAL A 17 0.23 3.77 16.70
C VAL A 17 -1.04 3.18 17.31
N LEU A 18 -0.93 2.24 18.24
CA LEU A 18 -2.09 1.65 18.93
C LEU A 18 -2.82 2.68 19.78
N GLY A 19 -2.09 3.58 20.45
CA GLY A 19 -2.67 4.68 21.23
C GLY A 19 -3.41 5.69 20.36
N LEU A 20 -2.84 6.10 19.22
CA LEU A 20 -3.48 6.96 18.23
C LEU A 20 -4.71 6.29 17.60
N LEU A 21 -4.65 4.98 17.37
CA LEU A 21 -5.75 4.19 16.84
C LEU A 21 -6.89 4.06 17.88
N ALA A 22 -6.57 3.83 19.15
CA ALA A 22 -7.57 3.70 20.20
C ALA A 22 -8.29 5.02 20.49
N THR A 23 -7.59 6.16 20.52
CA THR A 23 -8.19 7.47 20.71
C THR A 23 -9.04 7.91 19.53
N SER A 24 -8.65 7.55 18.29
CA SER A 24 -9.43 7.87 17.09
C SER A 24 -10.75 7.10 17.00
N LEU A 25 -10.82 5.87 17.55
CA LEU A 25 -12.03 5.05 17.51
C LEU A 25 -13.19 5.63 18.36
N VAL A 26 -12.90 6.32 19.46
CA VAL A 26 -13.92 6.77 20.42
C VAL A 26 -14.55 8.11 20.02
N VAL A 27 -13.77 9.06 19.50
CA VAL A 27 -14.22 10.44 19.23
C VAL A 27 -14.96 10.56 17.89
N VAL A 28 -14.64 9.72 16.93
CA VAL A 28 -15.08 9.87 15.52
C VAL A 28 -16.49 9.30 15.26
N HIS A 29 -16.97 8.39 16.11
CA HIS A 29 -18.20 7.64 15.81
C HIS A 29 -19.48 8.51 15.77
N SER A 30 -19.59 9.50 16.62
CA SER A 30 -20.82 10.29 16.75
C SER A 30 -20.98 11.37 15.68
N SER A 31 -19.90 12.06 15.32
CA SER A 31 -19.96 13.16 14.33
C SER A 31 -20.07 12.66 12.87
N SER A 32 -19.51 11.49 12.57
CA SER A 32 -19.57 10.92 11.23
C SER A 32 -20.92 10.26 10.90
N ALA A 33 -21.59 9.67 11.90
CA ALA A 33 -22.93 9.13 11.74
C ALA A 33 -23.94 10.23 11.39
N ALA A 34 -23.91 11.35 12.11
CA ALA A 34 -24.78 12.50 11.82
C ALA A 34 -24.56 13.08 10.41
N SER A 35 -23.29 13.14 9.95
CA SER A 35 -22.98 13.62 8.60
C SER A 35 -23.44 12.67 7.49
N LEU A 36 -23.47 11.35 7.73
CA LEU A 36 -23.99 10.38 6.78
C LEU A 36 -25.51 10.43 6.71
N GLU A 37 -26.21 10.48 7.85
CA GLU A 37 -27.67 10.62 7.90
C GLU A 37 -28.13 11.91 7.21
N GLU A 38 -27.45 13.02 7.44
CA GLU A 38 -27.72 14.28 6.77
C GLU A 38 -27.51 14.19 5.25
N ALA A 39 -26.43 13.52 4.80
CA ALA A 39 -26.17 13.32 3.38
C ALA A 39 -27.22 12.42 2.72
N ILE A 40 -27.69 11.36 3.42
CA ILE A 40 -28.78 10.51 2.98
C ILE A 40 -30.08 11.32 2.86
N ALA A 41 -30.43 12.09 3.89
CA ALA A 41 -31.66 12.90 3.91
C ALA A 41 -31.72 13.96 2.79
N LYS A 42 -30.56 14.49 2.39
CA LYS A 42 -30.44 15.46 1.28
C LYS A 42 -30.37 14.79 -0.11
N THR A 43 -30.27 13.47 -0.18
CA THR A 43 -30.22 12.75 -1.47
C THR A 43 -31.65 12.52 -1.99
N PRO A 44 -31.90 12.70 -3.29
CA PRO A 44 -33.23 12.44 -3.87
C PRO A 44 -33.73 11.02 -3.56
N VAL A 45 -34.99 10.91 -3.19
CA VAL A 45 -35.66 9.62 -2.92
C VAL A 45 -36.19 9.03 -4.24
N GLY A 46 -35.98 7.73 -4.44
CA GLY A 46 -36.46 7.01 -5.63
C GLY A 46 -35.67 5.74 -5.89
N THR A 47 -35.95 5.10 -7.03
CA THR A 47 -35.36 3.81 -7.43
C THR A 47 -34.34 3.95 -8.57
N GLU A 48 -34.14 5.16 -9.09
CA GLU A 48 -33.19 5.40 -10.17
C GLU A 48 -31.75 5.53 -9.66
N LYS A 49 -30.78 5.47 -10.59
CA LYS A 49 -29.36 5.66 -10.26
C LYS A 49 -29.13 7.05 -9.64
N GLY A 50 -28.50 7.07 -8.49
CA GLY A 50 -28.21 8.32 -7.75
C GLY A 50 -29.36 8.78 -6.84
N GLN A 51 -30.37 7.98 -6.66
CA GLN A 51 -31.44 8.14 -5.69
C GLN A 51 -31.32 7.09 -4.58
N ILE A 52 -31.98 7.33 -3.46
CA ILE A 52 -32.06 6.37 -2.36
C ILE A 52 -33.50 5.88 -2.25
N ASN A 53 -33.68 4.56 -2.29
CA ASN A 53 -34.95 3.93 -1.94
C ASN A 53 -34.92 3.59 -0.44
N PRO A 54 -35.71 4.28 0.40
CA PRO A 54 -35.74 4.05 1.84
C PRO A 54 -36.18 2.63 2.23
N ASP A 55 -36.99 1.99 1.38
CA ASP A 55 -37.55 0.65 1.61
C ASP A 55 -36.57 -0.47 1.20
N ALA A 56 -35.47 -0.12 0.54
CA ALA A 56 -34.46 -1.10 0.13
C ALA A 56 -33.65 -1.60 1.34
N PRO A 57 -33.14 -2.85 1.29
CA PRO A 57 -32.26 -3.39 2.33
C PRO A 57 -31.04 -2.52 2.54
N LYS A 58 -30.65 -2.32 3.81
CA LYS A 58 -29.44 -1.60 4.16
C LYS A 58 -28.19 -2.42 3.80
N GLY A 59 -27.30 -1.83 3.03
CA GLY A 59 -26.01 -2.42 2.63
C GLY A 59 -24.81 -1.68 3.21
N TYR A 60 -23.84 -1.35 2.37
CA TYR A 60 -22.61 -0.66 2.78
C TYR A 60 -22.89 0.64 3.56
N LEU A 61 -22.24 0.81 4.71
CA LEU A 61 -22.42 1.91 5.66
C LEU A 61 -23.85 2.05 6.22
N GLY A 62 -24.68 1.02 6.09
CA GLY A 62 -26.09 1.10 6.49
C GLY A 62 -26.97 1.90 5.55
N ILE A 63 -26.48 2.24 4.35
CA ILE A 63 -27.22 3.02 3.35
C ILE A 63 -28.24 2.09 2.66
N PRO A 64 -29.54 2.49 2.60
CA PRO A 64 -30.55 1.73 1.87
C PRO A 64 -30.22 1.59 0.37
N GLY A 65 -30.31 0.38 -0.16
CA GLY A 65 -29.99 0.08 -1.56
C GLY A 65 -28.51 0.06 -1.91
N ALA A 66 -27.61 0.22 -0.92
CA ALA A 66 -26.18 0.04 -1.12
C ALA A 66 -25.83 -1.46 -1.34
N PRO A 67 -24.71 -1.77 -2.03
CA PRO A 67 -24.28 -3.14 -2.23
C PRO A 67 -24.19 -3.93 -0.94
N SER A 68 -24.76 -5.13 -0.93
CA SER A 68 -24.56 -6.13 0.13
C SER A 68 -23.16 -6.75 -0.03
N LEU A 69 -22.43 -6.89 1.05
CA LEU A 69 -21.04 -7.34 1.03
C LEU A 69 -20.93 -8.79 1.49
N ASN A 70 -20.31 -9.61 0.66
CA ASN A 70 -19.96 -10.97 1.05
C ASN A 70 -18.66 -10.95 1.89
N LEU A 71 -18.80 -11.14 3.19
CA LEU A 71 -17.66 -11.10 4.13
C LEU A 71 -16.64 -12.21 3.88
N ILE A 72 -17.08 -13.38 3.38
CA ILE A 72 -16.17 -14.49 3.05
C ILE A 72 -15.34 -14.13 1.81
N ALA A 73 -15.96 -13.55 0.80
CA ALA A 73 -15.24 -13.04 -0.36
C ALA A 73 -14.24 -11.94 0.03
N GLY A 74 -14.62 -11.05 0.97
CA GLY A 74 -13.72 -10.06 1.57
C GLY A 74 -12.51 -10.68 2.25
N LEU A 75 -12.73 -11.69 3.08
CA LEU A 75 -11.68 -12.45 3.75
C LEU A 75 -10.69 -13.08 2.75
N LEU A 76 -11.19 -13.82 1.76
CA LEU A 76 -10.36 -14.51 0.76
C LEU A 76 -9.57 -13.52 -0.10
N TRP A 77 -10.22 -12.44 -0.52
CA TRP A 77 -9.56 -11.35 -1.25
C TRP A 77 -8.45 -10.73 -0.41
N ALA A 78 -8.71 -10.46 0.86
CA ALA A 78 -7.75 -9.86 1.77
C ALA A 78 -6.55 -10.77 2.06
N ILE A 79 -6.74 -12.10 2.16
CA ILE A 79 -5.62 -13.06 2.26
C ILE A 79 -4.69 -12.91 1.05
N TRP A 80 -5.27 -12.86 -0.15
CA TRP A 80 -4.49 -12.70 -1.38
C TRP A 80 -3.79 -11.33 -1.45
N VAL A 81 -4.49 -10.23 -1.11
CA VAL A 81 -3.92 -8.88 -1.04
C VAL A 81 -2.75 -8.81 -0.06
N GLY A 82 -2.92 -9.38 1.14
CA GLY A 82 -1.87 -9.42 2.17
C GLY A 82 -0.64 -10.22 1.70
N TRP A 83 -0.87 -11.34 1.01
CA TRP A 83 0.20 -12.14 0.43
C TRP A 83 0.96 -11.38 -0.68
N ILE A 84 0.26 -10.74 -1.61
CA ILE A 84 0.87 -9.92 -2.67
C ILE A 84 1.67 -8.78 -2.06
N PHE A 85 1.06 -8.00 -1.13
CA PHE A 85 1.75 -6.88 -0.48
C PHE A 85 3.06 -7.31 0.17
N SER A 86 3.01 -8.38 0.93
CA SER A 86 4.15 -8.85 1.70
C SER A 86 5.19 -9.64 0.88
N SER A 87 4.83 -10.13 -0.31
CA SER A 87 5.76 -10.89 -1.16
C SER A 87 6.52 -10.01 -2.15
N VAL A 88 5.84 -9.07 -2.80
CA VAL A 88 6.41 -8.20 -3.85
C VAL A 88 6.53 -6.75 -3.43
N GLY A 89 6.23 -6.43 -2.17
CA GLY A 89 6.23 -5.06 -1.67
C GLY A 89 4.86 -4.39 -1.85
N ALA A 90 4.82 -3.09 -1.69
CA ALA A 90 3.62 -2.27 -1.51
C ALA A 90 2.58 -2.28 -2.67
N PHE A 91 2.66 -3.21 -3.61
CA PHE A 91 1.69 -3.34 -4.71
C PHE A 91 0.29 -3.77 -4.23
N GLY A 92 0.21 -4.46 -3.11
CA GLY A 92 -1.06 -4.91 -2.52
C GLY A 92 -2.03 -3.77 -2.23
N GLY A 93 -1.55 -2.54 -2.00
CA GLY A 93 -2.41 -1.37 -1.80
C GLY A 93 -3.31 -1.05 -3.00
N ILE A 94 -2.79 -1.21 -4.22
CA ILE A 94 -3.61 -1.07 -5.43
C ILE A 94 -4.63 -2.20 -5.51
N MET A 95 -4.23 -3.42 -5.18
CA MET A 95 -5.12 -4.58 -5.23
C MET A 95 -6.23 -4.51 -4.18
N ALA A 96 -5.98 -3.94 -2.98
CA ALA A 96 -7.02 -3.62 -2.02
C ALA A 96 -8.06 -2.67 -2.64
N GLY A 97 -7.59 -1.59 -3.30
CA GLY A 97 -8.45 -0.66 -4.01
C GLY A 97 -9.26 -1.32 -5.13
N VAL A 98 -8.66 -2.23 -5.90
CA VAL A 98 -9.37 -3.00 -6.93
C VAL A 98 -10.50 -3.83 -6.31
N GLY A 99 -10.28 -4.46 -5.14
CA GLY A 99 -11.33 -5.19 -4.42
C GLY A 99 -12.51 -4.30 -4.08
N HIS A 100 -12.29 -3.25 -3.31
CA HIS A 100 -13.37 -2.36 -2.87
C HIS A 100 -14.08 -1.65 -4.02
N LEU A 101 -13.31 -1.09 -4.97
CA LEU A 101 -13.89 -0.28 -6.04
C LEU A 101 -14.65 -1.10 -7.08
N THR A 102 -14.20 -2.34 -7.34
CA THR A 102 -14.69 -3.09 -8.50
C THR A 102 -15.23 -4.48 -8.18
N VAL A 103 -14.53 -5.28 -7.35
CA VAL A 103 -15.04 -6.61 -6.97
C VAL A 103 -16.30 -6.48 -6.12
N PHE A 104 -16.31 -5.55 -5.17
CA PHE A 104 -17.49 -5.28 -4.33
C PHE A 104 -18.42 -4.20 -4.90
N GLY A 105 -18.13 -3.63 -6.08
CA GLY A 105 -18.98 -2.67 -6.77
C GLY A 105 -19.11 -1.29 -6.09
N LEU A 106 -18.37 -1.04 -5.01
CA LEU A 106 -18.53 0.19 -4.21
C LEU A 106 -18.13 1.45 -4.99
N GLY A 107 -17.19 1.35 -5.94
CA GLY A 107 -16.77 2.46 -6.77
C GLY A 107 -17.86 2.92 -7.72
N ASP A 108 -18.57 1.99 -8.35
CA ASP A 108 -19.67 2.31 -9.26
C ASP A 108 -20.88 2.79 -8.48
N TYR A 109 -21.17 2.21 -7.31
CA TYR A 109 -22.19 2.73 -6.41
C TYR A 109 -21.91 4.18 -6.00
N ALA A 110 -20.70 4.52 -5.55
CA ALA A 110 -20.34 5.88 -5.21
C ALA A 110 -20.55 6.86 -6.39
N LYS A 111 -20.19 6.43 -7.63
CA LYS A 111 -20.32 7.27 -8.83
C LYS A 111 -21.77 7.63 -9.15
N THR A 112 -22.75 6.80 -8.80
CA THR A 112 -24.16 7.10 -9.05
C THR A 112 -24.58 8.42 -8.43
N PHE A 113 -24.00 8.78 -7.26
CA PHE A 113 -24.31 10.02 -6.52
C PHE A 113 -23.51 11.25 -6.97
N LYS A 114 -22.65 11.12 -7.99
CA LYS A 114 -21.75 12.23 -8.39
C LYS A 114 -22.49 13.53 -8.71
N ASN A 115 -23.65 13.43 -9.35
CA ASN A 115 -24.46 14.59 -9.78
C ASN A 115 -25.65 14.86 -8.87
N THR A 116 -26.19 13.83 -8.21
CA THR A 116 -27.41 13.91 -7.39
C THR A 116 -27.14 14.24 -5.93
N SER A 117 -26.04 13.70 -5.37
CA SER A 117 -25.60 13.94 -4.00
C SER A 117 -24.08 13.93 -3.87
N PRO A 118 -23.39 15.04 -4.21
CA PRO A 118 -21.91 15.12 -4.11
C PRO A 118 -21.38 14.82 -2.71
N ALA A 119 -22.17 15.15 -1.66
CA ALA A 119 -21.82 14.87 -0.27
C ALA A 119 -21.77 13.36 -0.02
N LEU A 120 -22.80 12.62 -0.43
CA LEU A 120 -22.85 11.16 -0.28
C LEU A 120 -21.79 10.46 -1.14
N ASN A 121 -21.58 10.92 -2.37
CA ASN A 121 -20.47 10.44 -3.22
C ASN A 121 -19.13 10.57 -2.51
N LYS A 122 -18.86 11.72 -1.89
CA LYS A 122 -17.62 11.98 -1.16
C LYS A 122 -17.48 11.08 0.07
N LEU A 123 -18.54 10.95 0.88
CA LEU A 123 -18.54 10.11 2.08
C LEU A 123 -18.25 8.64 1.75
N VAL A 124 -18.93 8.07 0.75
CA VAL A 124 -18.69 6.70 0.31
C VAL A 124 -17.27 6.53 -0.26
N THR A 125 -16.82 7.48 -1.07
CA THR A 125 -15.45 7.44 -1.64
C THR A 125 -14.37 7.54 -0.56
N ASP A 126 -14.52 8.42 0.42
CA ASP A 126 -13.56 8.57 1.51
C ASP A 126 -13.60 7.34 2.44
N SER A 127 -14.78 6.73 2.67
CA SER A 127 -14.90 5.47 3.39
C SER A 127 -14.14 4.33 2.71
N ILE A 128 -14.31 4.14 1.39
CA ILE A 128 -13.57 3.15 0.61
C ILE A 128 -12.06 3.39 0.72
N ARG A 129 -11.64 4.65 0.62
CA ARG A 129 -10.22 5.02 0.68
C ARG A 129 -9.61 4.68 2.04
N VAL A 130 -10.26 5.04 3.13
CA VAL A 130 -9.74 4.76 4.47
C VAL A 130 -9.79 3.27 4.80
N SER A 131 -10.78 2.54 4.28
CA SER A 131 -10.84 1.08 4.35
C SER A 131 -9.60 0.43 3.71
N ASN A 132 -9.25 0.87 2.50
CA ASN A 132 -8.00 0.44 1.85
C ASN A 132 -6.76 0.75 2.68
N GLN A 133 -6.70 1.91 3.32
CA GLN A 133 -5.57 2.31 4.16
C GLN A 133 -5.42 1.43 5.39
N TRP A 134 -6.51 0.97 6.01
CA TRP A 134 -6.47 0.00 7.10
C TRP A 134 -5.86 -1.34 6.66
N LEU A 135 -6.29 -1.87 5.52
CA LEU A 135 -5.75 -3.11 4.97
C LEU A 135 -4.25 -2.98 4.68
N VAL A 136 -3.87 -1.90 4.01
CA VAL A 136 -2.47 -1.62 3.64
C VAL A 136 -1.63 -1.36 4.88
N GLY A 137 -2.13 -0.60 5.84
CA GLY A 137 -1.44 -0.26 7.08
C GLY A 137 -1.12 -1.50 7.91
N LEU A 138 -2.11 -2.38 8.13
CA LEU A 138 -1.89 -3.63 8.84
C LEU A 138 -0.92 -4.56 8.10
N SER A 139 -1.09 -4.71 6.78
CA SER A 139 -0.18 -5.51 5.95
C SER A 139 1.26 -4.99 6.04
N ALA A 140 1.42 -3.67 5.96
CA ALA A 140 2.72 -3.01 6.05
C ALA A 140 3.37 -3.19 7.44
N ALA A 141 2.60 -3.07 8.52
CA ALA A 141 3.08 -3.30 9.88
C ALA A 141 3.58 -4.74 10.08
N ILE A 142 2.75 -5.73 9.70
CA ILE A 142 3.08 -7.15 9.84
C ILE A 142 4.28 -7.52 8.96
N SER A 143 4.28 -7.05 7.72
CA SER A 143 5.38 -7.31 6.77
C SER A 143 6.69 -6.70 7.26
N SER A 144 6.68 -5.45 7.69
CA SER A 144 7.87 -4.77 8.23
C SER A 144 8.46 -5.54 9.43
N LEU A 145 7.61 -5.96 10.36
CA LEU A 145 8.03 -6.72 11.53
C LEU A 145 8.64 -8.08 11.14
N ASN A 146 7.97 -8.81 10.23
CA ASN A 146 8.46 -10.11 9.77
C ASN A 146 9.79 -9.98 9.03
N TYR A 147 9.90 -9.02 8.10
CA TYR A 147 11.14 -8.80 7.34
C TYR A 147 12.27 -8.30 8.23
N TYR A 148 11.98 -7.45 9.22
CA TYR A 148 12.98 -7.05 10.21
C TYR A 148 13.53 -8.25 10.99
N ARG A 149 12.64 -9.12 11.50
CA ARG A 149 13.02 -10.34 12.23
C ARG A 149 13.80 -11.34 11.36
N MET A 150 13.55 -11.34 10.05
CA MET A 150 14.26 -12.19 9.08
C MET A 150 15.58 -11.58 8.58
N GLY A 151 15.98 -10.39 9.04
CA GLY A 151 17.17 -9.70 8.53
C GLY A 151 17.02 -9.26 7.06
N ARG A 152 15.80 -9.01 6.58
CA ARG A 152 15.47 -8.67 5.18
C ARG A 152 14.83 -7.28 5.04
N LEU A 153 15.17 -6.36 5.94
CA LEU A 153 14.68 -4.99 5.94
C LEU A 153 15.83 -4.02 6.21
N VAL A 154 16.01 -3.04 5.33
CA VAL A 154 17.01 -1.96 5.47
C VAL A 154 16.33 -0.80 6.20
N ALA A 155 16.32 -0.86 7.54
CA ALA A 155 15.60 0.11 8.38
C ALA A 155 16.02 1.57 8.13
N PRO A 156 17.33 1.94 8.06
CA PRO A 156 17.71 3.32 7.79
C PRO A 156 17.18 3.86 6.44
N LEU A 157 17.17 3.02 5.41
CA LEU A 157 16.64 3.40 4.09
C LEU A 157 15.12 3.58 4.14
N GLY A 158 14.40 2.64 4.77
CA GLY A 158 12.95 2.72 4.93
C GLY A 158 12.52 3.96 5.74
N ILE A 159 13.26 4.31 6.79
CA ILE A 159 13.02 5.52 7.59
C ILE A 159 13.30 6.79 6.77
N ALA A 160 14.41 6.85 6.05
CA ALA A 160 14.74 8.01 5.22
C ALA A 160 13.66 8.27 4.16
N LEU A 161 13.21 7.21 3.46
CA LEU A 161 12.08 7.27 2.53
C LEU A 161 10.79 7.72 3.24
N ALA A 162 10.51 7.21 4.44
CA ALA A 162 9.31 7.54 5.20
C ALA A 162 9.25 9.02 5.59
N VAL A 163 10.37 9.58 6.06
CA VAL A 163 10.48 11.02 6.38
C VAL A 163 10.11 11.87 5.17
N GLY A 164 10.68 11.58 4.01
CA GLY A 164 10.33 12.27 2.77
C GLY A 164 8.86 12.07 2.40
N SER A 165 8.35 10.85 2.56
CA SER A 165 6.96 10.50 2.21
C SER A 165 5.93 11.26 3.03
N VAL A 166 6.17 11.46 4.32
CA VAL A 166 5.30 12.27 5.19
C VAL A 166 5.22 13.70 4.65
N GLY A 167 6.38 14.30 4.31
CA GLY A 167 6.43 15.64 3.70
C GLY A 167 5.63 15.73 2.40
N GLY A 168 5.83 14.80 1.47
CA GLY A 168 5.11 14.75 0.20
C GLY A 168 3.61 14.55 0.35
N SER A 169 3.20 13.68 1.29
CA SER A 169 1.80 13.39 1.56
C SER A 169 1.04 14.57 2.19
N ILE A 170 1.71 15.45 2.90
CA ILE A 170 1.12 16.65 3.49
C ILE A 170 1.11 17.81 2.48
N LEU A 171 2.24 18.05 1.82
CA LEU A 171 2.43 19.22 0.95
C LEU A 171 1.48 19.21 -0.26
N ILE A 172 1.35 18.07 -0.94
CA ILE A 172 0.56 17.99 -2.17
C ILE A 172 -0.93 18.22 -1.96
N PRO A 173 -1.61 17.59 -1.00
CA PRO A 173 -3.01 17.91 -0.70
C PRO A 173 -3.24 19.38 -0.40
N ILE A 174 -2.32 20.05 0.33
CA ILE A 174 -2.42 21.48 0.62
C ILE A 174 -2.34 22.32 -0.66
N LEU A 175 -1.38 22.03 -1.55
CA LEU A 175 -1.17 22.79 -2.78
C LEU A 175 -2.23 22.54 -3.86
N THR A 176 -2.82 21.33 -3.88
CA THR A 176 -3.71 20.88 -4.96
C THR A 176 -5.17 20.75 -4.57
N ALA A 177 -5.51 20.96 -3.28
CA ALA A 177 -6.87 20.81 -2.77
C ALA A 177 -7.87 21.66 -3.57
N GLY A 178 -8.91 21.01 -4.09
CA GLY A 178 -9.98 21.65 -4.88
C GLY A 178 -9.61 22.06 -6.32
N LYS A 179 -8.34 21.97 -6.73
CA LYS A 179 -7.89 22.42 -8.07
C LYS A 179 -7.86 21.30 -9.11
N ILE A 180 -7.82 20.04 -8.68
CA ILE A 180 -7.50 18.91 -9.55
C ILE A 180 -8.47 17.75 -9.35
N LYS A 181 -9.12 17.28 -10.43
CA LYS A 181 -10.02 16.12 -10.42
C LYS A 181 -9.26 14.84 -10.77
N LEU A 182 -9.36 13.80 -9.96
CA LEU A 182 -8.70 12.50 -10.17
C LEU A 182 -8.98 11.90 -11.56
N SER A 183 -10.21 12.06 -12.06
CA SER A 183 -10.60 11.55 -13.38
C SER A 183 -9.77 12.10 -14.53
N ALA A 184 -9.23 13.33 -14.42
CA ALA A 184 -8.42 13.96 -15.45
C ALA A 184 -7.02 13.33 -15.58
N TYR A 185 -6.52 12.66 -14.54
CA TYR A 185 -5.15 12.11 -14.52
C TYR A 185 -5.08 10.59 -14.54
N GLN A 186 -6.23 9.92 -14.45
CA GLN A 186 -6.31 8.47 -14.35
C GLN A 186 -5.58 7.77 -15.50
N GLY A 187 -5.75 8.25 -16.73
CA GLY A 187 -5.07 7.74 -17.90
C GLY A 187 -3.55 7.95 -17.86
N TYR A 188 -3.11 9.14 -17.46
CA TYR A 188 -1.68 9.45 -17.32
C TYR A 188 -1.02 8.64 -16.23
N PHE A 189 -1.75 8.37 -15.13
CA PHE A 189 -1.27 7.44 -14.11
C PHE A 189 -1.07 6.03 -14.67
N GLY A 190 -2.05 5.52 -15.41
CA GLY A 190 -1.93 4.22 -16.08
C GLY A 190 -0.72 4.16 -17.01
N LEU A 191 -0.47 5.23 -17.77
CA LEU A 191 0.69 5.36 -18.63
C LEU A 191 2.00 5.34 -17.82
N ALA A 192 2.08 6.08 -16.71
CA ALA A 192 3.24 6.06 -15.83
C ALA A 192 3.51 4.65 -15.26
N VAL A 193 2.45 3.92 -14.85
CA VAL A 193 2.58 2.53 -14.39
C VAL A 193 3.09 1.61 -15.50
N PHE A 194 2.65 1.80 -16.74
CA PHE A 194 3.18 1.07 -17.89
C PHE A 194 4.66 1.35 -18.14
N ILE A 195 5.06 2.61 -18.09
CA ILE A 195 6.48 2.99 -18.26
C ILE A 195 7.34 2.33 -17.19
N ILE A 196 6.89 2.36 -15.94
CA ILE A 196 7.57 1.71 -14.81
C ILE A 196 7.61 0.19 -15.02
N GLY A 197 6.48 -0.42 -15.38
CA GLY A 197 6.40 -1.86 -15.67
C GLY A 197 7.33 -2.27 -16.82
N GLY A 198 7.35 -1.49 -17.90
CA GLY A 198 8.25 -1.70 -19.04
C GLY A 198 9.72 -1.55 -18.68
N PHE A 199 10.05 -0.56 -17.85
CA PHE A 199 11.42 -0.37 -17.34
C PHE A 199 11.87 -1.56 -16.48
N LEU A 200 11.03 -2.03 -15.56
CA LEU A 200 11.32 -3.21 -14.74
C LEU A 200 11.37 -4.50 -15.58
N PHE A 201 10.54 -4.59 -16.62
CA PHE A 201 10.64 -5.68 -17.58
C PHE A 201 12.00 -5.68 -18.28
N TYR A 202 12.44 -4.51 -18.77
CA TYR A 202 13.78 -4.37 -19.37
C TYR A 202 14.89 -4.79 -18.40
N GLU A 203 14.79 -4.40 -17.12
CA GLU A 203 15.76 -4.79 -16.08
C GLU A 203 15.79 -6.32 -15.83
N ASN A 204 14.72 -7.03 -16.16
CA ASN A 204 14.65 -8.49 -16.07
C ASN A 204 15.31 -9.20 -17.26
N THR A 205 15.68 -8.46 -18.32
CA THR A 205 16.41 -9.01 -19.46
C THR A 205 17.88 -9.26 -19.10
N PRO A 206 18.60 -10.16 -19.80
CA PRO A 206 20.02 -10.41 -19.56
C PRO A 206 20.88 -9.13 -19.60
N ARG A 207 20.52 -8.16 -20.46
CA ARG A 207 21.20 -6.86 -20.58
C ARG A 207 20.96 -5.97 -19.36
N GLY A 208 19.72 -5.91 -18.85
CA GLY A 208 19.38 -5.14 -17.64
C GLY A 208 20.04 -5.72 -16.39
N GLN A 209 20.07 -7.04 -16.27
CA GLN A 209 20.66 -7.74 -15.12
C GLN A 209 22.20 -7.56 -15.04
N SER A 210 22.88 -7.38 -16.17
CA SER A 210 24.35 -7.17 -16.18
C SER A 210 24.77 -5.88 -15.49
N ARG A 211 23.87 -4.89 -15.40
CA ARG A 211 24.11 -3.58 -14.74
C ARG A 211 23.93 -3.61 -13.22
N LYS A 212 23.32 -4.65 -12.66
CA LYS A 212 22.98 -4.78 -11.22
C LYS A 212 23.71 -5.96 -10.60
N LYS A 213 25.02 -5.98 -10.72
CA LYS A 213 25.87 -7.09 -10.27
C LYS A 213 25.70 -7.39 -8.78
N GLU A 214 25.66 -6.37 -7.93
CA GLU A 214 25.51 -6.49 -6.47
C GLU A 214 24.16 -7.08 -6.07
N ALA A 215 23.05 -6.53 -6.60
CA ALA A 215 21.70 -7.05 -6.34
C ALA A 215 21.59 -8.53 -6.77
N LYS A 216 22.15 -8.87 -7.94
CA LYS A 216 22.16 -10.23 -8.45
C LYS A 216 23.01 -11.17 -7.59
N ALA A 217 24.21 -10.73 -7.19
CA ALA A 217 25.09 -11.50 -6.33
C ALA A 217 24.45 -11.77 -4.96
N ALA A 218 23.85 -10.74 -4.35
CA ALA A 218 23.14 -10.86 -3.08
C ALA A 218 21.92 -11.79 -3.18
N ALA A 219 21.12 -11.68 -4.25
CA ALA A 219 20.00 -12.57 -4.49
C ALA A 219 20.44 -14.02 -4.65
N GLN A 220 21.49 -14.27 -5.45
CA GLN A 220 22.04 -15.61 -5.63
C GLN A 220 22.61 -16.21 -4.34
N ALA A 221 23.32 -15.40 -3.54
CA ALA A 221 23.84 -15.83 -2.24
C ALA A 221 22.72 -16.21 -1.28
N PHE A 222 21.63 -15.41 -1.23
CA PHE A 222 20.43 -15.73 -0.46
C PHE A 222 19.77 -17.03 -0.96
N GLU A 223 19.50 -17.15 -2.26
CA GLU A 223 18.88 -18.34 -2.86
C GLU A 223 19.71 -19.61 -2.63
N LYS A 224 21.03 -19.51 -2.73
CA LYS A 224 21.95 -20.60 -2.42
C LYS A 224 21.81 -21.04 -0.96
N SER A 225 21.78 -20.09 -0.04
CA SER A 225 21.62 -20.36 1.40
C SER A 225 20.28 -21.04 1.72
N ILE A 226 19.20 -20.71 0.99
CA ILE A 226 17.91 -21.40 1.11
C ILE A 226 18.01 -22.85 0.59
N LYS A 227 18.66 -23.06 -0.56
CA LYS A 227 18.88 -24.41 -1.13
C LYS A 227 19.73 -25.30 -0.21
N GLU A 228 20.71 -24.71 0.47
CA GLU A 228 21.55 -25.36 1.47
C GLU A 228 20.80 -25.65 2.77
N LYS A 229 19.50 -25.32 2.85
CA LYS A 229 18.64 -25.54 4.02
C LYS A 229 19.19 -24.93 5.31
N LYS A 230 19.86 -23.78 5.23
CA LYS A 230 20.32 -23.03 6.41
C LYS A 230 19.15 -22.72 7.33
N THR A 231 19.40 -22.77 8.62
CA THR A 231 18.41 -22.48 9.67
C THR A 231 17.97 -21.03 9.62
N ALA A 232 16.81 -20.73 10.20
CA ALA A 232 16.32 -19.34 10.28
C ALA A 232 17.29 -18.41 11.03
N ALA A 233 17.99 -18.92 12.04
CA ALA A 233 19.00 -18.17 12.79
C ALA A 233 20.22 -17.83 11.91
N GLU A 234 20.74 -18.79 11.14
CA GLU A 234 21.85 -18.56 10.21
C GLU A 234 21.49 -17.58 9.11
N LEU A 235 20.29 -17.71 8.52
CA LEU A 235 19.80 -16.77 7.50
C LEU A 235 19.68 -15.34 8.06
N THR A 236 19.17 -15.19 9.27
CA THR A 236 19.07 -13.88 9.94
C THR A 236 20.45 -13.32 10.27
N ALA A 237 21.38 -14.16 10.69
CA ALA A 237 22.78 -13.76 10.97
C ALA A 237 23.52 -13.26 9.71
N MET A 238 23.15 -13.75 8.52
CA MET A 238 23.66 -13.28 7.23
C MET A 238 22.84 -12.14 6.63
N GLY A 239 21.74 -11.76 7.25
CA GLY A 239 20.83 -10.70 6.82
C GLY A 239 21.46 -9.31 6.85
N VAL A 240 20.61 -8.28 6.79
CA VAL A 240 21.03 -6.88 6.79
C VAL A 240 21.81 -6.53 8.05
N LYS A 241 23.05 -6.04 7.88
CA LYS A 241 23.88 -5.47 8.92
C LYS A 241 24.39 -4.11 8.47
N VAL A 242 24.02 -3.06 9.21
CA VAL A 242 24.53 -1.71 8.97
C VAL A 242 26.00 -1.67 9.42
N THR A 243 26.90 -1.33 8.50
CA THR A 243 28.35 -1.25 8.74
C THR A 243 28.82 0.17 8.99
N ASN A 244 28.18 1.14 8.32
CA ASN A 244 28.47 2.56 8.53
C ASN A 244 27.16 3.36 8.51
N PHE A 245 27.05 4.35 9.38
CA PHE A 245 25.89 5.22 9.48
C PHE A 245 26.32 6.70 9.49
N GLY A 246 26.00 7.40 8.40
CA GLY A 246 26.26 8.83 8.24
C GLY A 246 25.08 9.54 7.58
N LEU A 247 25.07 10.88 7.68
CA LEU A 247 23.99 11.70 7.09
C LEU A 247 23.98 11.71 5.57
N THR A 248 25.13 11.51 4.93
CA THR A 248 25.28 11.52 3.47
C THR A 248 25.55 10.14 2.88
N SER A 249 25.96 9.17 3.72
CA SER A 249 26.22 7.81 3.26
C SER A 249 25.96 6.82 4.38
N VAL A 250 25.14 5.82 4.08
CA VAL A 250 24.90 4.64 4.92
C VAL A 250 25.32 3.42 4.13
N SER A 251 26.15 2.56 4.76
CA SER A 251 26.56 1.28 4.19
C SER A 251 25.99 0.14 5.01
N PHE A 252 25.64 -0.95 4.33
CA PHE A 252 25.16 -2.17 4.96
C PHE A 252 25.57 -3.39 4.12
N THR A 253 25.62 -4.53 4.77
CA THR A 253 25.85 -5.82 4.07
C THR A 253 24.60 -6.68 4.11
N PHE A 254 24.40 -7.48 3.06
CA PHE A 254 23.37 -8.50 2.96
C PHE A 254 23.93 -9.73 2.24
N PHE A 255 23.99 -10.85 2.93
CA PHE A 255 24.60 -12.12 2.46
C PHE A 255 26.01 -11.93 1.89
N GLY A 256 26.84 -11.14 2.59
CA GLY A 256 28.23 -10.89 2.22
C GLY A 256 28.43 -9.86 1.10
N VAL A 257 27.36 -9.30 0.54
CA VAL A 257 27.43 -8.24 -0.47
C VAL A 257 27.19 -6.89 0.21
N GLU A 258 28.06 -5.92 -0.07
CA GLU A 258 27.98 -4.57 0.46
C GLU A 258 27.11 -3.69 -0.46
N PHE A 259 26.28 -2.84 0.20
CA PHE A 259 25.45 -1.83 -0.43
C PHE A 259 25.64 -0.50 0.26
N HIS A 260 25.46 0.60 -0.50
CA HIS A 260 25.47 1.95 0.05
C HIS A 260 24.34 2.77 -0.55
N PHE A 261 23.85 3.70 0.25
CA PHE A 261 22.86 4.68 -0.21
C PHE A 261 23.07 6.02 0.51
N ASN A 262 22.57 7.09 -0.12
CA ASN A 262 22.53 8.41 0.48
C ASN A 262 21.14 8.63 1.10
N PRO A 263 21.02 8.83 2.45
CA PRO A 263 19.75 9.05 3.13
C PRO A 263 18.99 10.29 2.63
N ILE A 264 19.72 11.35 2.23
CA ILE A 264 19.10 12.58 1.71
C ILE A 264 18.44 12.29 0.36
N VAL A 265 19.13 11.57 -0.53
CA VAL A 265 18.56 11.16 -1.83
C VAL A 265 17.35 10.25 -1.62
N ALA A 266 17.40 9.35 -0.64
CA ALA A 266 16.27 8.51 -0.27
C ALA A 266 15.09 9.34 0.23
N ALA A 267 15.31 10.30 1.13
CA ALA A 267 14.26 11.19 1.63
C ALA A 267 13.63 12.03 0.51
N ILE A 268 14.43 12.60 -0.38
CA ILE A 268 13.95 13.32 -1.57
C ILE A 268 13.14 12.38 -2.47
N GLY A 269 13.62 11.15 -2.71
CA GLY A 269 12.89 10.12 -3.44
C GLY A 269 11.54 9.80 -2.80
N GLY A 270 11.51 9.63 -1.48
CA GLY A 270 10.30 9.43 -0.70
C GLY A 270 9.31 10.58 -0.83
N LEU A 271 9.78 11.83 -0.78
CA LEU A 271 8.97 13.03 -0.96
C LEU A 271 8.32 13.06 -2.36
N PHE A 272 9.11 12.84 -3.42
CA PHE A 272 8.56 12.82 -4.79
C PHE A 272 7.59 11.69 -5.02
N ILE A 273 7.88 10.47 -4.53
CA ILE A 273 6.99 9.33 -4.64
C ILE A 273 5.67 9.59 -3.93
N ALA A 274 5.72 10.09 -2.69
CA ALA A 274 4.52 10.38 -1.93
C ALA A 274 3.74 11.57 -2.49
N ALA A 275 4.44 12.59 -3.00
CA ALA A 275 3.85 13.71 -3.70
C ALA A 275 3.05 13.23 -4.93
N LEU A 276 3.67 12.43 -5.78
CA LEU A 276 3.03 11.85 -6.97
C LEU A 276 1.85 10.95 -6.59
N ALA A 277 2.02 10.14 -5.57
CA ALA A 277 1.00 9.26 -5.04
C ALA A 277 -0.21 9.98 -4.47
N SER A 278 0.03 11.03 -3.69
CA SER A 278 -1.02 11.88 -3.11
C SER A 278 -1.76 12.65 -4.19
N PHE A 279 -1.02 13.15 -5.20
CA PHE A 279 -1.59 13.81 -6.36
C PHE A 279 -2.53 12.88 -7.13
N LEU A 280 -2.13 11.62 -7.33
CA LEU A 280 -2.90 10.61 -8.05
C LEU A 280 -3.99 9.95 -7.19
N GLY A 281 -3.98 10.16 -5.88
CA GLY A 281 -4.97 9.60 -4.95
C GLY A 281 -4.94 8.06 -4.79
N ILE A 282 -3.82 7.41 -5.11
CA ILE A 282 -3.73 5.94 -5.23
C ILE A 282 -2.75 5.34 -4.22
N GLY A 283 -2.62 5.88 -3.04
CA GLY A 283 -1.77 5.30 -1.99
C GLY A 283 -0.44 4.73 -2.53
N GLY A 284 0.53 5.58 -2.85
CA GLY A 284 1.68 5.32 -3.72
C GLY A 284 2.75 4.34 -3.28
N GLY A 285 2.41 3.44 -2.40
CA GLY A 285 3.35 2.43 -1.92
C GLY A 285 4.04 1.64 -3.02
N PHE A 286 3.35 1.38 -4.13
CA PHE A 286 3.90 0.59 -5.24
C PHE A 286 5.07 1.27 -5.97
N LEU A 287 5.16 2.60 -5.97
CA LEU A 287 6.27 3.35 -6.59
C LEU A 287 7.60 3.18 -5.82
N PHE A 288 7.56 2.77 -4.56
CA PHE A 288 8.78 2.46 -3.81
C PHE A 288 9.50 1.23 -4.35
N VAL A 289 8.79 0.27 -4.91
CA VAL A 289 9.41 -0.96 -5.45
C VAL A 289 10.36 -0.63 -6.61
N PRO A 290 9.95 0.07 -7.69
CA PRO A 290 10.88 0.47 -8.74
C PRO A 290 11.99 1.41 -8.25
N PHE A 291 11.72 2.30 -7.32
CA PHE A 291 12.77 3.14 -6.73
C PHE A 291 13.82 2.29 -6.02
N LEU A 292 13.41 1.36 -5.16
CA LEU A 292 14.32 0.52 -4.41
C LEU A 292 15.08 -0.49 -5.29
N THR A 293 14.44 -1.01 -6.34
CA THR A 293 15.11 -1.92 -7.27
C THR A 293 16.03 -1.17 -8.23
N SER A 294 15.61 -0.02 -8.76
CA SER A 294 16.26 0.63 -9.88
C SER A 294 17.21 1.75 -9.46
N VAL A 295 16.83 2.56 -8.45
CA VAL A 295 17.66 3.66 -7.95
C VAL A 295 18.57 3.18 -6.82
N ALA A 296 18.00 2.48 -5.82
CA ALA A 296 18.79 1.94 -4.71
C ALA A 296 19.48 0.60 -5.03
N GLY A 297 19.19 -0.03 -6.17
CA GLY A 297 19.87 -1.22 -6.64
C GLY A 297 19.65 -2.47 -5.78
N LEU A 298 18.53 -2.58 -5.06
CA LEU A 298 18.30 -3.67 -4.11
C LEU A 298 17.63 -4.90 -4.77
N PRO A 299 17.93 -6.12 -4.30
CA PRO A 299 17.17 -7.30 -4.66
C PRO A 299 15.76 -7.27 -4.06
N MET A 300 14.78 -7.92 -4.70
CA MET A 300 13.38 -7.95 -4.24
C MET A 300 13.24 -8.48 -2.80
N TYR A 301 14.14 -9.32 -2.37
CA TYR A 301 14.19 -9.84 -1.00
C TYR A 301 14.35 -8.76 0.08
N LEU A 302 14.97 -7.62 -0.25
CA LEU A 302 15.10 -6.43 0.62
C LEU A 302 14.02 -5.40 0.33
N VAL A 303 13.59 -5.30 -0.93
CA VAL A 303 12.63 -4.30 -1.40
C VAL A 303 11.29 -4.45 -0.69
N ALA A 304 10.78 -5.69 -0.58
CA ALA A 304 9.48 -5.95 0.03
C ALA A 304 9.41 -5.47 1.49
N GLY A 305 10.43 -5.76 2.29
CA GLY A 305 10.47 -5.31 3.70
C GLY A 305 10.70 -3.81 3.84
N THR A 306 11.62 -3.26 3.05
CA THR A 306 11.99 -1.83 3.14
C THR A 306 10.84 -0.93 2.67
N SER A 307 10.17 -1.28 1.57
CA SER A 307 8.98 -0.56 1.11
C SER A 307 7.82 -0.67 2.08
N ALA A 308 7.63 -1.83 2.73
CA ALA A 308 6.59 -2.02 3.73
C ALA A 308 6.75 -1.06 4.91
N LEU A 309 7.98 -0.88 5.44
CA LEU A 309 8.24 0.07 6.52
C LEU A 309 7.87 1.50 6.12
N THR A 310 8.27 1.92 4.92
CA THR A 310 7.96 3.26 4.40
C THR A 310 6.45 3.47 4.29
N VAL A 311 5.75 2.49 3.73
CA VAL A 311 4.28 2.55 3.56
C VAL A 311 3.57 2.53 4.91
N PHE A 312 4.03 1.76 5.88
CA PHE A 312 3.45 1.72 7.22
C PHE A 312 3.37 3.10 7.85
N VAL A 313 4.49 3.84 7.84
CA VAL A 313 4.51 5.22 8.37
C VAL A 313 3.51 6.12 7.64
N GLY A 314 3.47 6.05 6.32
CA GLY A 314 2.53 6.83 5.52
C GLY A 314 1.06 6.48 5.81
N MET A 315 0.75 5.20 6.02
CA MET A 315 -0.62 4.76 6.33
C MET A 315 -1.08 5.22 7.72
N VAL A 316 -0.19 5.20 8.71
CA VAL A 316 -0.52 5.74 10.05
C VAL A 316 -0.96 7.21 9.96
N VAL A 317 -0.16 8.04 9.27
CA VAL A 317 -0.49 9.46 9.07
C VAL A 317 -1.81 9.62 8.29
N SER A 318 -2.02 8.81 7.27
CA SER A 318 -3.19 8.90 6.41
C SER A 318 -4.48 8.44 7.12
N ILE A 319 -4.45 7.32 7.84
CA ILE A 319 -5.58 6.82 8.64
C ILE A 319 -5.97 7.86 9.69
N PHE A 320 -4.98 8.40 10.42
CA PHE A 320 -5.21 9.46 11.39
C PHE A 320 -5.92 10.67 10.74
N SER A 321 -5.41 11.14 9.60
CA SER A 321 -6.00 12.28 8.88
C SER A 321 -7.45 12.04 8.48
N TYR A 322 -7.79 10.86 7.97
CA TYR A 322 -9.15 10.55 7.54
C TYR A 322 -10.09 10.28 8.71
N MET A 323 -9.64 9.53 9.71
CA MET A 323 -10.53 9.16 10.81
C MET A 323 -10.69 10.26 11.85
N VAL A 324 -9.61 10.96 12.19
CA VAL A 324 -9.63 11.99 13.24
C VAL A 324 -10.01 13.36 12.67
N LEU A 325 -9.31 13.82 11.60
CA LEU A 325 -9.52 15.18 11.08
C LEU A 325 -10.77 15.29 10.19
N LYS A 326 -11.14 14.21 9.47
CA LYS A 326 -12.30 14.22 8.56
C LYS A 326 -13.48 13.40 9.07
N ALA A 327 -13.37 12.77 10.24
CA ALA A 327 -14.41 11.92 10.83
C ALA A 327 -15.01 10.90 9.83
N THR A 328 -14.16 10.25 9.00
CA THR A 328 -14.60 9.35 7.95
C THR A 328 -15.08 8.02 8.53
N MET A 329 -16.30 7.60 8.17
CA MET A 329 -16.87 6.31 8.57
C MET A 329 -16.24 5.13 7.83
N VAL A 330 -16.22 3.95 8.47
CA VAL A 330 -15.76 2.68 7.92
C VAL A 330 -16.80 1.59 8.17
N GLN A 331 -16.95 0.68 7.23
CA GLN A 331 -17.79 -0.50 7.41
C GLN A 331 -17.00 -1.58 8.20
N TRP A 332 -17.07 -1.51 9.53
CA TRP A 332 -16.25 -2.34 10.41
C TRP A 332 -16.49 -3.85 10.27
N SER A 333 -17.70 -4.27 9.90
CA SER A 333 -17.97 -5.70 9.64
C SER A 333 -17.15 -6.24 8.46
N LEU A 334 -17.04 -5.48 7.37
CA LEU A 334 -16.21 -5.83 6.23
C LEU A 334 -14.72 -5.75 6.58
N ILE A 335 -14.30 -4.59 7.08
CA ILE A 335 -12.90 -4.33 7.40
C ILE A 335 -12.37 -5.31 8.44
N GLY A 336 -13.14 -5.64 9.47
CA GLY A 336 -12.75 -6.63 10.47
C GLY A 336 -12.42 -7.99 9.87
N MET A 337 -13.27 -8.49 8.97
CA MET A 337 -13.01 -9.74 8.24
C MET A 337 -11.81 -9.63 7.32
N GLU A 338 -11.69 -8.52 6.60
CA GLU A 338 -10.54 -8.27 5.73
C GLU A 338 -9.23 -8.12 6.51
N LEU A 339 -9.23 -7.50 7.69
CA LEU A 339 -8.04 -7.41 8.54
C LEU A 339 -7.55 -8.80 8.99
N ILE A 340 -8.47 -9.74 9.28
CA ILE A 340 -8.10 -11.15 9.54
C ILE A 340 -7.42 -11.74 8.31
N GLY A 341 -7.99 -11.56 7.12
CA GLY A 341 -7.40 -12.02 5.86
C GLY A 341 -6.02 -11.41 5.59
N ILE A 342 -5.89 -10.10 5.74
CA ILE A 342 -4.60 -9.37 5.63
C ILE A 342 -3.57 -9.93 6.60
N PHE A 343 -3.96 -10.17 7.86
CA PHE A 343 -3.06 -10.76 8.85
C PHE A 343 -2.51 -12.11 8.37
N ILE A 344 -3.39 -13.02 7.95
CA ILE A 344 -3.01 -14.33 7.43
C ILE A 344 -2.09 -14.20 6.20
N GLY A 345 -2.51 -13.44 5.20
CA GLY A 345 -1.74 -13.24 3.97
C GLY A 345 -0.37 -12.63 4.21
N SER A 346 -0.30 -11.61 5.07
CA SER A 346 0.96 -10.91 5.40
C SER A 346 1.91 -11.74 6.25
N MET A 347 1.40 -12.71 7.02
CA MET A 347 2.24 -13.68 7.73
C MET A 347 2.81 -14.75 6.79
N ILE A 348 2.05 -15.15 5.79
CA ILE A 348 2.45 -16.18 4.81
C ILE A 348 3.45 -15.62 3.80
N GLY A 349 3.25 -14.39 3.31
CA GLY A 349 4.03 -13.80 2.23
C GLY A 349 5.54 -13.82 2.44
N PRO A 350 6.10 -13.26 3.52
CA PRO A 350 7.55 -13.28 3.78
C PRO A 350 8.14 -14.69 3.92
N ARG A 351 7.31 -15.66 4.39
CA ARG A 351 7.72 -17.06 4.54
C ARG A 351 7.75 -17.80 3.22
N THR A 352 6.83 -17.51 2.32
CA THR A 352 6.74 -18.16 1.00
C THR A 352 7.63 -17.48 -0.04
N SER A 353 7.74 -16.16 -0.02
CA SER A 353 8.54 -15.39 -0.97
C SER A 353 10.04 -15.73 -0.94
N LYS A 354 10.56 -16.25 0.17
CA LYS A 354 11.95 -16.69 0.24
C LYS A 354 12.29 -17.90 -0.67
N TYR A 355 11.27 -18.68 -1.04
CA TYR A 355 11.42 -19.83 -1.95
C TYR A 355 11.17 -19.44 -3.40
N ILE A 356 10.70 -18.22 -3.67
CA ILE A 356 10.48 -17.71 -5.01
C ILE A 356 11.73 -16.96 -5.46
N PRO A 357 12.38 -17.35 -6.56
CA PRO A 357 13.56 -16.63 -7.08
C PRO A 357 13.28 -15.15 -7.31
N ASP A 358 14.27 -14.29 -7.06
CA ASP A 358 14.19 -12.83 -7.21
C ASP A 358 13.59 -12.39 -8.56
N ILE A 359 14.00 -13.08 -9.64
CA ILE A 359 13.50 -12.82 -11.00
C ILE A 359 11.99 -13.04 -11.15
N TRP A 360 11.43 -14.04 -10.45
CA TRP A 360 10.00 -14.31 -10.50
C TRP A 360 9.17 -13.32 -9.68
N LEU A 361 9.71 -12.84 -8.55
CA LEU A 361 9.08 -11.75 -7.79
C LEU A 361 9.03 -10.47 -8.63
N LYS A 362 10.09 -10.14 -9.38
CA LYS A 362 10.09 -9.03 -10.32
C LYS A 362 9.09 -9.22 -11.47
N ARG A 363 9.01 -10.43 -12.03
CA ARG A 363 8.03 -10.76 -13.10
C ARG A 363 6.60 -10.61 -12.58
N LEU A 364 6.32 -11.10 -11.38
CA LEU A 364 5.01 -10.94 -10.75
C LEU A 364 4.65 -9.45 -10.61
N PHE A 365 5.59 -8.61 -10.15
CA PHE A 365 5.37 -7.17 -10.09
C PHE A 365 5.08 -6.58 -11.48
N VAL A 366 5.82 -6.97 -12.52
CA VAL A 366 5.60 -6.50 -13.90
C VAL A 366 4.20 -6.88 -14.40
N VAL A 367 3.76 -8.13 -14.17
CA VAL A 367 2.41 -8.58 -14.56
C VAL A 367 1.33 -7.74 -13.88
N LEU A 368 1.48 -7.49 -12.59
CA LEU A 368 0.56 -6.64 -11.83
C LEU A 368 0.59 -5.18 -12.33
N ALA A 369 1.77 -4.65 -12.66
CA ALA A 369 1.91 -3.30 -13.21
C ALA A 369 1.24 -3.17 -14.58
N VAL A 370 1.40 -4.17 -15.45
CA VAL A 370 0.72 -4.23 -16.75
C VAL A 370 -0.80 -4.26 -16.57
N TYR A 371 -1.31 -5.11 -15.68
CA TYR A 371 -2.74 -5.19 -15.38
C TYR A 371 -3.30 -3.83 -14.92
N VAL A 372 -2.63 -3.20 -13.94
CA VAL A 372 -3.05 -1.90 -13.40
C VAL A 372 -2.91 -0.80 -14.45
N GLY A 373 -1.82 -0.80 -15.21
CA GLY A 373 -1.58 0.15 -16.29
C GLY A 373 -2.69 0.09 -17.35
N LEU A 374 -3.02 -1.11 -17.85
CA LEU A 374 -4.12 -1.34 -18.78
C LEU A 374 -5.45 -0.82 -18.24
N ARG A 375 -5.75 -1.14 -16.97
CA ARG A 375 -6.97 -0.72 -16.33
C ARG A 375 -7.12 0.79 -16.26
N TYR A 376 -6.09 1.49 -15.81
CA TYR A 376 -6.14 2.93 -15.62
C TYR A 376 -6.01 3.72 -16.93
N VAL A 377 -5.24 3.22 -17.90
CA VAL A 377 -5.17 3.80 -19.26
C VAL A 377 -6.54 3.67 -19.93
N SER A 378 -7.14 2.48 -19.93
CA SER A 378 -8.42 2.25 -20.58
C SER A 378 -9.55 3.07 -19.94
N LYS A 379 -9.66 3.07 -18.61
CA LYS A 379 -10.65 3.91 -17.92
C LYS A 379 -10.41 5.41 -18.08
N GLY A 380 -9.15 5.84 -18.09
CA GLY A 380 -8.81 7.26 -18.14
C GLY A 380 -8.98 7.89 -19.52
N PHE A 381 -8.59 7.19 -20.58
CA PHE A 381 -8.65 7.74 -21.95
C PHE A 381 -9.89 7.28 -22.74
N PHE A 382 -10.39 6.07 -22.47
CA PHE A 382 -11.48 5.47 -23.25
C PHE A 382 -12.79 5.33 -22.45
N GLY A 383 -12.78 5.62 -21.14
CA GLY A 383 -13.96 5.57 -20.28
C GLY A 383 -14.38 4.17 -19.83
N THR A 384 -13.85 3.12 -20.44
CA THR A 384 -14.16 1.71 -20.14
C THR A 384 -12.91 0.94 -19.72
N SER A 385 -13.05 -0.09 -18.90
CA SER A 385 -11.93 -0.98 -18.54
C SER A 385 -11.77 -2.08 -19.57
N TRP A 386 -10.54 -2.28 -20.08
CA TRP A 386 -10.21 -3.39 -20.99
C TRP A 386 -9.88 -4.69 -20.25
N VAL A 387 -9.67 -4.62 -18.95
CA VAL A 387 -9.34 -5.77 -18.12
C VAL A 387 -10.34 -5.92 -16.98
N PRO A 388 -10.67 -7.16 -16.58
CA PRO A 388 -11.60 -7.42 -15.49
C PRO A 388 -11.16 -6.78 -14.15
N PRO A 389 -12.13 -6.50 -13.28
CA PRO A 389 -13.58 -6.45 -13.54
C PRO A 389 -13.93 -5.22 -14.39
N TYR A 390 -14.81 -5.40 -15.34
CA TYR A 390 -15.17 -4.40 -16.38
C TYR A 390 -15.98 -3.25 -15.83
#